data_9b5c920d843f3030027195b5c69ddeb1
#
_entry.id   9b5c920d843f3030027195b5c69ddeb1
#
_cell.length_a   1.000
_cell.length_b   1.000
_cell.length_c   1.000
_cell.angle_alpha   90.00
_cell.angle_beta   90.00
_cell.angle_gamma   90.00
#
_symmetry.space_group_name_H-M   'P 1'
#
loop_
_entity.id
_entity.type
_entity.pdbx_description
1 polymer ?
#
loop_
_entity_poly.entity_id
_entity_poly.type
_entity_poly.pdbx_seq_one_letter_code
_entity_poly.pdbx_strand_id
1 'polypeptide(L)'
;MLKKFRTKIDTIDKKLLDLLNQRANIAKQVADYKKTSNNTAIFRPDRESQIIENLRSLNKGPLKADHIHNIYREIISACLSLETNLNVSFLGPEGTYSEIATTKFFGSSVEKNSKKNIHEVFDAVKNKTSDYGVVPVENSNQGSVKTTLDFLIKYKINICGEQNIPIRHCLMSNSSSSTNIKKIYAHNQTLSQCSSWIVKNYPNAECIASDSNAQAAINAKKYKNSSCIANESCSKIYKLKIISKNIQDVYNNTTRFLIIGNSVVSQSNNDKTTFIMSLQNKAGALAKTLEILSANNISMTKIESIPTKEKNWEYLFLIDVTGHMGNKKVSNALNKIESSSRFFQLLGSYPKSID
;
A
#
# COMPACT_ATOMS: atom_id res chain seq x y z
N MET A 1 14.30 -20.54 -38.50
CA MET A 1 14.78 -19.46 -37.63
C MET A 1 14.01 -19.39 -36.28
N LEU A 2 12.69 -19.33 -36.26
CA LEU A 2 11.86 -19.24 -35.05
C LEU A 2 12.09 -20.43 -34.08
N LYS A 3 12.20 -21.68 -34.56
CA LYS A 3 12.49 -22.87 -33.75
C LYS A 3 13.83 -22.74 -33.00
N LYS A 4 14.86 -22.20 -33.63
CA LYS A 4 16.19 -21.96 -33.00
C LYS A 4 16.14 -20.92 -31.87
N PHE A 5 15.31 -19.87 -32.03
CA PHE A 5 15.11 -18.88 -30.94
C PHE A 5 14.36 -19.51 -29.77
N ARG A 6 13.32 -20.29 -30.00
CA ARG A 6 12.58 -20.99 -28.93
C ARG A 6 13.50 -21.92 -28.13
N THR A 7 14.31 -22.74 -28.80
CA THR A 7 15.28 -23.62 -28.12
C THR A 7 16.28 -22.84 -27.26
N LYS A 8 16.71 -21.61 -27.69
CA LYS A 8 17.57 -20.78 -26.88
C LYS A 8 16.83 -20.24 -25.63
N ILE A 9 15.57 -19.84 -25.77
CA ILE A 9 14.72 -19.42 -24.65
C ILE A 9 14.56 -20.59 -23.66
N ASP A 10 14.20 -21.78 -24.11
CA ASP A 10 14.03 -22.98 -23.29
C ASP A 10 15.31 -23.29 -22.47
N THR A 11 16.49 -23.06 -23.09
CA THR A 11 17.78 -23.26 -22.39
C THR A 11 18.02 -22.21 -21.30
N ILE A 12 17.62 -20.95 -21.55
CA ILE A 12 17.71 -19.87 -20.56
C ILE A 12 16.75 -20.14 -19.41
N ASP A 13 15.51 -20.55 -19.69
CA ASP A 13 14.49 -20.85 -18.69
C ASP A 13 14.93 -21.95 -17.74
N LYS A 14 15.58 -23.01 -18.23
CA LYS A 14 16.18 -24.06 -17.38
C LYS A 14 17.23 -23.49 -16.43
N LYS A 15 18.13 -22.64 -16.92
CA LYS A 15 19.15 -21.98 -16.08
C LYS A 15 18.51 -21.04 -15.04
N LEU A 16 17.48 -20.29 -15.43
CA LEU A 16 16.74 -19.44 -14.49
C LEU A 16 16.09 -20.26 -13.39
N LEU A 17 15.46 -21.39 -13.72
CA LEU A 17 14.86 -22.29 -12.73
C LEU A 17 15.90 -22.82 -11.74
N ASP A 18 17.07 -23.24 -12.22
CA ASP A 18 18.16 -23.70 -11.35
C ASP A 18 18.66 -22.59 -10.41
N LEU A 19 18.84 -21.36 -10.91
CA LEU A 19 19.24 -20.20 -10.10
C LEU A 19 18.18 -19.82 -9.07
N LEU A 20 16.90 -19.86 -9.42
CA LEU A 20 15.79 -19.62 -8.50
C LEU A 20 15.75 -20.65 -7.37
N ASN A 21 15.95 -21.94 -7.68
CA ASN A 21 16.02 -23.00 -6.68
C ASN A 21 17.25 -22.85 -5.75
N GLN A 22 18.41 -22.47 -6.29
CA GLN A 22 19.60 -22.17 -5.48
C GLN A 22 19.31 -21.02 -4.52
N ARG A 23 18.70 -19.92 -5.00
CA ARG A 23 18.31 -18.78 -4.16
C ARG A 23 17.33 -19.20 -3.06
N ALA A 24 16.33 -20.02 -3.39
CA ALA A 24 15.34 -20.51 -2.44
C ALA A 24 15.99 -21.38 -1.33
N ASN A 25 16.94 -22.24 -1.69
CA ASN A 25 17.68 -23.06 -0.73
C ASN A 25 18.52 -22.20 0.22
N ILE A 26 19.18 -21.15 -0.28
CA ILE A 26 19.93 -20.19 0.57
C ILE A 26 18.96 -19.45 1.51
N ALA A 27 17.76 -19.03 1.03
CA ALA A 27 16.76 -18.40 1.87
C ALA A 27 16.33 -19.30 3.03
N LYS A 28 16.10 -20.61 2.78
CA LYS A 28 15.83 -21.58 3.85
C LYS A 28 16.96 -21.67 4.88
N GLN A 29 18.21 -21.71 4.44
CA GLN A 29 19.36 -21.71 5.35
C GLN A 29 19.43 -20.44 6.23
N VAL A 30 19.12 -19.28 5.64
CA VAL A 30 19.03 -18.01 6.38
C VAL A 30 17.89 -18.05 7.42
N ALA A 31 16.75 -18.64 7.07
CA ALA A 31 15.64 -18.82 8.01
C ALA A 31 16.02 -19.71 9.20
N ASP A 32 16.68 -20.83 8.94
CA ASP A 32 17.14 -21.75 9.99
C ASP A 32 18.18 -21.07 10.91
N TYR A 33 19.11 -20.31 10.34
CA TYR A 33 20.06 -19.50 11.12
C TYR A 33 19.37 -18.45 12.00
N LYS A 34 18.37 -17.73 11.47
CA LYS A 34 17.59 -16.75 12.25
C LYS A 34 16.85 -17.39 13.44
N LYS A 35 16.28 -18.59 13.27
CA LYS A 35 15.62 -19.33 14.35
C LYS A 35 16.58 -19.66 15.49
N THR A 36 17.83 -19.99 15.20
CA THR A 36 18.85 -20.31 16.22
C THR A 36 19.43 -19.06 16.90
N SER A 37 19.42 -17.90 16.22
CA SER A 37 20.03 -16.65 16.70
C SER A 37 19.08 -15.69 17.41
N ASN A 38 17.84 -16.10 17.77
CA ASN A 38 16.81 -15.25 18.36
C ASN A 38 16.51 -13.96 17.54
N ASN A 39 16.89 -13.91 16.27
CA ASN A 39 16.58 -12.78 15.39
C ASN A 39 15.21 -12.98 14.77
N THR A 40 14.19 -12.37 15.37
CA THR A 40 12.78 -12.57 15.03
C THR A 40 12.29 -11.76 13.81
N ALA A 41 13.11 -10.89 13.23
CA ALA A 41 12.70 -10.08 12.08
C ALA A 41 12.71 -10.95 10.80
N ILE A 42 11.57 -11.57 10.52
CA ILE A 42 11.39 -12.47 9.39
C ILE A 42 11.28 -11.67 8.09
N PHE A 43 10.44 -10.65 8.07
CA PHE A 43 10.24 -9.76 6.92
C PHE A 43 11.06 -8.47 7.08
N ARG A 44 11.84 -8.12 6.06
CA ARG A 44 12.79 -7.01 6.04
C ARG A 44 12.50 -6.10 4.84
N PRO A 45 11.52 -5.18 4.94
CA PRO A 45 11.16 -4.27 3.84
C PRO A 45 12.32 -3.38 3.39
N ASP A 46 13.20 -3.00 4.31
CA ASP A 46 14.46 -2.30 4.02
C ASP A 46 15.37 -3.09 3.09
N ARG A 47 15.59 -4.36 3.37
CA ARG A 47 16.44 -5.24 2.57
C ARG A 47 15.85 -5.52 1.19
N GLU A 48 14.53 -5.72 1.12
CA GLU A 48 13.83 -5.93 -0.14
C GLU A 48 13.90 -4.70 -1.04
N SER A 49 13.69 -3.51 -0.47
CA SER A 49 13.85 -2.24 -1.18
C SER A 49 15.27 -2.10 -1.75
N GLN A 50 16.31 -2.33 -0.92
CA GLN A 50 17.70 -2.28 -1.36
C GLN A 50 17.99 -3.26 -2.50
N ILE A 51 17.49 -4.50 -2.43
CA ILE A 51 17.69 -5.51 -3.48
C ILE A 51 17.08 -5.02 -4.79
N ILE A 52 15.81 -4.56 -4.76
CA ILE A 52 15.10 -4.12 -5.96
C ILE A 52 15.76 -2.88 -6.56
N GLU A 53 16.13 -1.88 -5.76
CA GLU A 53 16.83 -0.68 -6.24
C GLU A 53 18.18 -1.01 -6.88
N ASN A 54 18.97 -1.88 -6.24
CA ASN A 54 20.26 -2.32 -6.77
C ASN A 54 20.10 -3.03 -8.13
N LEU A 55 19.12 -3.93 -8.23
CA LEU A 55 18.84 -4.64 -9.49
C LEU A 55 18.32 -3.70 -10.59
N ARG A 56 17.51 -2.70 -10.24
CA ARG A 56 17.10 -1.66 -11.19
C ARG A 56 18.30 -0.86 -11.71
N SER A 57 19.24 -0.50 -10.85
CA SER A 57 20.45 0.24 -11.23
C SER A 57 21.42 -0.58 -12.10
N LEU A 58 21.52 -1.88 -11.86
CA LEU A 58 22.35 -2.81 -12.63
C LEU A 58 21.73 -3.19 -13.99
N ASN A 59 20.43 -2.95 -14.17
CA ASN A 59 19.76 -3.36 -15.38
C ASN A 59 20.14 -2.49 -16.59
N LYS A 60 20.82 -3.09 -17.54
CA LYS A 60 21.19 -2.47 -18.85
C LYS A 60 20.45 -3.13 -20.03
N GLY A 61 19.52 -4.04 -19.74
CA GLY A 61 18.79 -4.78 -20.74
C GLY A 61 17.48 -4.12 -21.19
N PRO A 62 16.68 -4.78 -22.02
CA PRO A 62 15.44 -4.25 -22.57
C PRO A 62 14.28 -4.26 -21.55
N LEU A 63 14.43 -4.91 -20.38
CA LEU A 63 13.40 -4.90 -19.35
C LEU A 63 13.30 -3.52 -18.69
N LYS A 64 12.06 -3.02 -18.53
CA LYS A 64 11.82 -1.76 -17.83
C LYS A 64 11.99 -1.95 -16.31
N ALA A 65 12.21 -0.85 -15.60
CA ALA A 65 12.36 -0.84 -14.15
C ALA A 65 11.18 -1.52 -13.41
N ASP A 66 9.95 -1.31 -13.90
CA ASP A 66 8.75 -1.93 -13.33
C ASP A 66 8.71 -3.45 -13.55
N HIS A 67 9.23 -3.93 -14.69
CA HIS A 67 9.35 -5.37 -14.94
C HIS A 67 10.31 -6.01 -13.93
N ILE A 68 11.46 -5.38 -13.67
CA ILE A 68 12.43 -5.85 -12.67
C ILE A 68 11.79 -5.85 -11.28
N HIS A 69 11.11 -4.77 -10.90
CA HIS A 69 10.41 -4.67 -9.61
C HIS A 69 9.43 -5.84 -9.42
N ASN A 70 8.52 -6.03 -10.37
CA ASN A 70 7.46 -7.04 -10.25
C ASN A 70 8.02 -8.47 -10.22
N ILE A 71 8.99 -8.79 -11.08
CA ILE A 71 9.61 -10.12 -11.11
C ILE A 71 10.30 -10.42 -9.77
N TYR A 72 11.14 -9.49 -9.28
CA TYR A 72 11.88 -9.74 -8.05
C TYR A 72 11.02 -9.68 -6.81
N ARG A 73 9.92 -8.90 -6.80
CA ARG A 73 8.91 -8.93 -5.75
C ARG A 73 8.33 -10.35 -5.60
N GLU A 74 7.93 -10.99 -6.68
CA GLU A 74 7.39 -12.36 -6.64
C GLU A 74 8.45 -13.40 -6.27
N ILE A 75 9.68 -13.28 -6.75
CA ILE A 75 10.79 -14.16 -6.37
C ILE A 75 11.07 -14.05 -4.87
N ILE A 76 11.10 -12.83 -4.32
CA ILE A 76 11.34 -12.60 -2.89
C ILE A 76 10.17 -13.16 -2.08
N SER A 77 8.93 -12.90 -2.48
CA SER A 77 7.73 -13.39 -1.82
C SER A 77 7.67 -14.92 -1.77
N ALA A 78 7.98 -15.57 -2.88
CA ALA A 78 8.04 -17.04 -2.96
C ALA A 78 9.12 -17.62 -2.04
N CYS A 79 10.30 -16.99 -1.97
CA CYS A 79 11.36 -17.44 -1.05
C CYS A 79 10.98 -17.21 0.41
N LEU A 80 10.34 -16.07 0.73
CA LEU A 80 9.90 -15.76 2.08
C LEU A 80 8.86 -16.78 2.60
N SER A 81 7.94 -17.22 1.74
CA SER A 81 6.94 -18.22 2.11
C SER A 81 7.54 -19.59 2.49
N LEU A 82 8.79 -19.86 2.06
CA LEU A 82 9.55 -21.04 2.51
C LEU A 82 10.16 -20.87 3.91
N GLU A 83 10.31 -19.62 4.36
CA GLU A 83 10.82 -19.30 5.70
C GLU A 83 9.70 -19.30 6.74
N THR A 84 8.56 -18.70 6.40
CA THR A 84 7.38 -18.55 7.26
C THR A 84 6.15 -18.19 6.44
N ASN A 85 4.98 -18.57 6.95
CA ASN A 85 3.71 -18.09 6.45
C ASN A 85 3.41 -16.72 7.06
N LEU A 86 3.69 -15.66 6.29
CA LEU A 86 3.42 -14.30 6.72
C LEU A 86 1.92 -14.00 6.63
N ASN A 87 1.31 -13.63 7.75
CA ASN A 87 -0.11 -13.28 7.85
C ASN A 87 -0.31 -11.78 7.75
N VAL A 88 -1.08 -11.31 6.76
CA VAL A 88 -1.33 -9.89 6.52
C VAL A 88 -2.83 -9.59 6.53
N SER A 89 -3.26 -8.75 7.46
CA SER A 89 -4.64 -8.23 7.50
C SER A 89 -4.79 -7.00 6.60
N PHE A 90 -5.91 -6.89 5.91
CA PHE A 90 -6.21 -5.72 5.08
C PHE A 90 -7.70 -5.35 5.18
N LEU A 91 -8.03 -4.09 4.83
CA LEU A 91 -9.41 -3.64 4.76
C LEU A 91 -10.12 -4.32 3.58
N GLY A 92 -11.00 -5.28 3.90
CA GLY A 92 -11.75 -6.06 2.93
C GLY A 92 -12.96 -5.35 2.32
N PRO A 93 -13.75 -6.11 1.59
CA PRO A 93 -13.58 -7.51 1.22
C PRO A 93 -12.49 -7.77 0.17
N GLU A 94 -12.35 -9.02 -0.30
CA GLU A 94 -11.47 -9.35 -1.42
C GLU A 94 -11.86 -8.57 -2.69
N GLY A 95 -10.86 -8.22 -3.50
CA GLY A 95 -11.05 -7.38 -4.69
C GLY A 95 -11.01 -5.88 -4.40
N THR A 96 -10.65 -5.44 -3.18
CA THR A 96 -10.46 -4.02 -2.86
C THR A 96 -9.07 -3.52 -3.24
N TYR A 97 -8.89 -2.20 -3.28
CA TYR A 97 -7.56 -1.59 -3.46
C TYR A 97 -6.61 -1.88 -2.29
N SER A 98 -7.13 -2.16 -1.09
CA SER A 98 -6.32 -2.60 0.04
C SER A 98 -5.70 -3.97 -0.21
N GLU A 99 -6.43 -4.91 -0.83
CA GLU A 99 -5.86 -6.19 -1.23
C GLU A 99 -4.80 -6.03 -2.33
N ILE A 100 -5.04 -5.14 -3.31
CA ILE A 100 -4.06 -4.83 -4.34
C ILE A 100 -2.78 -4.26 -3.71
N ALA A 101 -2.91 -3.34 -2.73
CA ALA A 101 -1.78 -2.80 -1.99
C ALA A 101 -1.01 -3.89 -1.23
N THR A 102 -1.74 -4.82 -0.59
CA THR A 102 -1.15 -5.97 0.09
C THR A 102 -0.33 -6.83 -0.87
N THR A 103 -0.90 -7.21 -2.00
CA THR A 103 -0.21 -8.04 -3.00
C THR A 103 0.96 -7.30 -3.64
N LYS A 104 0.82 -6.00 -3.93
CA LYS A 104 1.89 -5.20 -4.53
C LYS A 104 3.08 -5.01 -3.58
N PHE A 105 2.82 -4.91 -2.26
CA PHE A 105 3.87 -4.74 -1.26
C PHE A 105 4.54 -6.05 -0.86
N PHE A 106 3.78 -7.09 -0.57
CA PHE A 106 4.29 -8.36 -0.04
C PHE A 106 4.51 -9.45 -1.10
N GLY A 107 3.97 -9.28 -2.33
CA GLY A 107 3.86 -10.31 -3.34
C GLY A 107 2.67 -11.24 -3.10
N SER A 108 2.58 -12.31 -3.91
CA SER A 108 1.40 -13.19 -3.93
C SER A 108 1.41 -14.31 -2.90
N SER A 109 2.57 -14.63 -2.30
CA SER A 109 2.77 -15.82 -1.45
C SER A 109 2.45 -15.62 0.03
N VAL A 110 1.86 -14.48 0.42
CA VAL A 110 1.45 -14.20 1.81
C VAL A 110 0.02 -14.64 2.07
N GLU A 111 -0.28 -15.01 3.30
CA GLU A 111 -1.65 -15.30 3.75
C GLU A 111 -2.39 -13.98 3.99
N LYS A 112 -3.45 -13.75 3.19
CA LYS A 112 -4.22 -12.51 3.18
C LYS A 112 -5.51 -12.68 3.97
N ASN A 113 -5.70 -11.85 5.01
CA ASN A 113 -6.86 -11.88 5.89
C ASN A 113 -7.69 -10.60 5.76
N SER A 114 -8.85 -10.68 5.09
CA SER A 114 -9.75 -9.54 4.95
C SER A 114 -10.45 -9.23 6.28
N LYS A 115 -10.50 -7.95 6.65
CA LYS A 115 -11.18 -7.43 7.85
C LYS A 115 -12.32 -6.50 7.44
N LYS A 116 -13.37 -6.44 8.24
CA LYS A 116 -14.58 -5.64 7.93
C LYS A 116 -14.33 -4.14 7.97
N ASN A 117 -13.43 -3.70 8.85
CA ASN A 117 -13.14 -2.28 9.07
C ASN A 117 -11.67 -2.08 9.47
N ILE A 118 -11.22 -0.82 9.45
CA ILE A 118 -9.83 -0.44 9.76
C ILE A 118 -9.47 -0.80 11.22
N HIS A 119 -10.42 -0.70 12.16
CA HIS A 119 -10.20 -1.06 13.57
C HIS A 119 -9.77 -2.52 13.70
N GLU A 120 -10.46 -3.44 13.04
CA GLU A 120 -10.12 -4.87 13.08
C GLU A 120 -8.74 -5.17 12.49
N VAL A 121 -8.26 -4.36 11.51
CA VAL A 121 -6.90 -4.49 10.98
C VAL A 121 -5.87 -4.10 12.05
N PHE A 122 -6.08 -2.97 12.75
CA PHE A 122 -5.20 -2.55 13.85
C PHE A 122 -5.22 -3.55 15.02
N ASP A 123 -6.38 -4.05 15.39
CA ASP A 123 -6.52 -5.05 16.45
C ASP A 123 -5.81 -6.36 16.11
N ALA A 124 -5.91 -6.83 14.86
CA ALA A 124 -5.23 -8.04 14.42
C ALA A 124 -3.70 -7.93 14.57
N VAL A 125 -3.12 -6.76 14.23
CA VAL A 125 -1.68 -6.49 14.38
C VAL A 125 -1.29 -6.35 15.85
N LYS A 126 -2.08 -5.61 16.64
CA LYS A 126 -1.84 -5.41 18.07
C LYS A 126 -1.85 -6.72 18.83
N ASN A 127 -2.83 -7.57 18.55
CA ASN A 127 -3.01 -8.86 19.20
C ASN A 127 -2.14 -9.98 18.59
N LYS A 128 -1.27 -9.64 17.61
CA LYS A 128 -0.36 -10.57 16.93
C LYS A 128 -1.06 -11.75 16.24
N THR A 129 -2.34 -11.58 15.88
CA THR A 129 -3.09 -12.54 15.03
C THR A 129 -2.78 -12.31 13.53
N SER A 130 -2.17 -11.18 13.22
CA SER A 130 -1.52 -10.90 11.93
C SER A 130 -0.17 -10.24 12.19
N ASP A 131 0.81 -10.55 11.35
CA ASP A 131 2.15 -9.97 11.42
C ASP A 131 2.15 -8.51 10.99
N TYR A 132 1.35 -8.22 9.95
CA TYR A 132 1.20 -6.88 9.36
C TYR A 132 -0.25 -6.55 9.05
N GLY A 133 -0.52 -5.25 8.94
CA GLY A 133 -1.79 -4.71 8.46
C GLY A 133 -1.59 -3.73 7.31
N VAL A 134 -2.53 -3.70 6.38
CA VAL A 134 -2.54 -2.74 5.27
C VAL A 134 -3.79 -1.88 5.35
N VAL A 135 -3.58 -0.57 5.53
CA VAL A 135 -4.67 0.40 5.74
C VAL A 135 -4.51 1.62 4.83
N PRO A 136 -5.60 2.16 4.25
CA PRO A 136 -5.55 3.40 3.50
C PRO A 136 -5.31 4.57 4.46
N VAL A 137 -4.41 5.49 4.12
CA VAL A 137 -4.13 6.70 4.93
C VAL A 137 -4.52 7.98 4.22
N GLU A 138 -4.43 8.01 2.90
CA GLU A 138 -4.65 9.20 2.11
C GLU A 138 -5.08 8.87 0.68
N ASN A 139 -6.00 9.67 0.15
CA ASN A 139 -6.35 9.65 -1.26
C ASN A 139 -6.08 11.04 -1.85
N SER A 140 -5.44 11.11 -3.02
CA SER A 140 -5.04 12.38 -3.64
C SER A 140 -6.19 13.35 -3.92
N ASN A 141 -7.43 12.84 -4.07
CA ASN A 141 -8.60 13.66 -4.39
C ASN A 141 -9.46 13.95 -3.16
N GLN A 142 -9.40 13.13 -2.12
CA GLN A 142 -10.30 13.21 -0.95
C GLN A 142 -9.57 13.53 0.36
N GLY A 143 -8.23 13.57 0.32
CA GLY A 143 -7.42 13.80 1.51
C GLY A 143 -7.29 12.57 2.38
N SER A 144 -7.06 12.81 3.65
CA SER A 144 -6.67 11.78 4.60
C SER A 144 -7.83 10.95 5.14
N VAL A 145 -7.56 9.67 5.41
CA VAL A 145 -8.51 8.74 6.03
C VAL A 145 -8.47 8.94 7.55
N LYS A 146 -9.39 9.75 8.05
CA LYS A 146 -9.46 10.16 9.47
C LYS A 146 -9.43 8.98 10.44
N THR A 147 -10.14 7.90 10.14
CA THR A 147 -10.17 6.69 10.96
C THR A 147 -8.78 6.07 11.13
N THR A 148 -7.98 6.02 10.06
CA THR A 148 -6.60 5.52 10.13
C THR A 148 -5.73 6.41 11.00
N LEU A 149 -5.87 7.74 10.87
CA LEU A 149 -5.12 8.70 11.68
C LEU A 149 -5.46 8.57 13.17
N ASP A 150 -6.74 8.46 13.51
CA ASP A 150 -7.21 8.25 14.89
C ASP A 150 -6.57 6.97 15.50
N PHE A 151 -6.48 5.89 14.72
CA PHE A 151 -5.88 4.64 15.20
C PHE A 151 -4.35 4.68 15.27
N LEU A 152 -3.66 5.38 14.38
CA LEU A 152 -2.22 5.61 14.49
C LEU A 152 -1.85 6.34 15.78
N ILE A 153 -2.70 7.29 16.22
CA ILE A 153 -2.51 8.00 17.49
C ILE A 153 -2.77 7.05 18.69
N LYS A 154 -3.84 6.26 18.61
CA LYS A 154 -4.31 5.42 19.71
C LYS A 154 -3.43 4.18 19.95
N TYR A 155 -2.96 3.55 18.88
CA TYR A 155 -2.19 2.31 18.95
C TYR A 155 -0.69 2.59 18.85
N LYS A 156 0.11 1.92 19.68
CA LYS A 156 1.58 1.96 19.59
C LYS A 156 2.06 0.91 18.58
N ILE A 157 1.71 1.10 17.32
CA ILE A 157 2.07 0.21 16.20
C ILE A 157 2.92 1.03 15.24
N ASN A 158 4.00 0.42 14.72
CA ASN A 158 4.91 1.08 13.80
C ASN A 158 4.37 1.07 12.37
N ILE A 159 4.72 2.11 11.61
CA ILE A 159 4.63 2.09 10.16
C ILE A 159 5.90 1.42 9.64
N CYS A 160 5.73 0.31 8.92
CA CYS A 160 6.81 -0.50 8.37
C CYS A 160 7.03 -0.29 6.87
N GLY A 161 6.12 0.41 6.20
CA GLY A 161 6.19 0.69 4.78
C GLY A 161 5.01 1.50 4.29
N GLU A 162 5.06 1.88 3.01
CA GLU A 162 3.96 2.51 2.31
C GLU A 162 3.83 1.93 0.89
N GLN A 163 2.62 1.97 0.35
CA GLN A 163 2.35 1.58 -1.03
C GLN A 163 1.36 2.54 -1.68
N ASN A 164 1.77 3.12 -2.80
CA ASN A 164 0.90 3.95 -3.62
C ASN A 164 0.19 3.11 -4.67
N ILE A 165 -1.13 3.24 -4.75
CA ILE A 165 -1.97 2.52 -5.70
C ILE A 165 -2.74 3.51 -6.57
N PRO A 166 -2.48 3.54 -7.88
CA PRO A 166 -3.31 4.29 -8.82
C PRO A 166 -4.74 3.73 -8.83
N ILE A 167 -5.72 4.61 -8.67
CA ILE A 167 -7.12 4.23 -8.66
C ILE A 167 -7.64 4.24 -10.09
N ARG A 168 -7.96 3.07 -10.61
CA ARG A 168 -8.47 2.85 -11.96
C ARG A 168 -9.77 2.06 -11.89
N HIS A 169 -10.79 2.57 -12.54
CA HIS A 169 -12.12 1.98 -12.53
C HIS A 169 -12.45 1.35 -13.88
N CYS A 170 -13.07 0.18 -13.82
CA CYS A 170 -13.58 -0.53 -14.99
C CYS A 170 -15.08 -0.76 -14.84
N LEU A 171 -15.83 -0.60 -15.92
CA LEU A 171 -17.20 -1.09 -16.01
C LEU A 171 -17.16 -2.58 -16.35
N MET A 172 -17.87 -3.39 -15.57
CA MET A 172 -17.92 -4.84 -15.72
C MET A 172 -19.33 -5.36 -15.63
N SER A 173 -19.61 -6.44 -16.36
CA SER A 173 -20.93 -7.11 -16.36
C SER A 173 -20.79 -8.61 -16.51
N ASN A 174 -21.86 -9.32 -16.21
CA ASN A 174 -21.98 -10.76 -16.48
C ASN A 174 -22.05 -11.07 -18.00
N SER A 175 -22.56 -10.10 -18.78
CA SER A 175 -22.71 -10.18 -20.23
C SER A 175 -21.60 -9.40 -20.93
N SER A 176 -21.19 -9.85 -22.11
CA SER A 176 -20.31 -9.06 -22.99
C SER A 176 -21.05 -7.95 -23.76
N SER A 177 -22.39 -7.94 -23.71
CA SER A 177 -23.21 -6.91 -24.37
C SER A 177 -23.31 -5.67 -23.50
N SER A 178 -22.81 -4.55 -24.03
CA SER A 178 -22.92 -3.22 -23.40
C SER A 178 -24.28 -2.57 -23.61
N THR A 179 -25.11 -3.10 -24.52
CA THR A 179 -26.31 -2.41 -25.00
C THR A 179 -27.53 -2.51 -24.08
N ASN A 180 -27.50 -3.38 -23.06
CA ASN A 180 -28.68 -3.65 -22.22
C ASN A 180 -28.41 -3.44 -20.72
N ILE A 181 -27.49 -2.54 -20.37
CA ILE A 181 -27.20 -2.19 -18.97
C ILE A 181 -28.24 -1.21 -18.48
N LYS A 182 -29.06 -1.64 -17.52
CA LYS A 182 -30.11 -0.82 -16.88
C LYS A 182 -29.69 -0.37 -15.47
N LYS A 183 -28.78 -1.10 -14.82
CA LYS A 183 -28.34 -0.83 -13.44
C LYS A 183 -26.82 -0.86 -13.34
N ILE A 184 -26.25 0.14 -12.66
CA ILE A 184 -24.81 0.27 -12.40
C ILE A 184 -24.61 0.31 -10.89
N TYR A 185 -23.99 -0.73 -10.34
CA TYR A 185 -23.63 -0.83 -8.93
C TYR A 185 -22.19 -0.33 -8.70
N ALA A 186 -21.97 0.50 -7.69
CA ALA A 186 -20.64 0.85 -7.20
C ALA A 186 -20.73 1.47 -5.81
N HIS A 187 -19.60 1.61 -5.14
CA HIS A 187 -19.51 2.44 -3.94
C HIS A 187 -19.84 3.91 -4.30
N ASN A 188 -20.50 4.64 -3.41
CA ASN A 188 -20.91 6.04 -3.65
C ASN A 188 -19.78 6.91 -4.18
N GLN A 189 -18.58 6.78 -3.58
CA GLN A 189 -17.40 7.48 -4.03
C GLN A 189 -17.02 7.17 -5.48
N THR A 190 -17.12 5.91 -5.89
CA THR A 190 -16.80 5.46 -7.24
C THR A 190 -17.81 5.96 -8.25
N LEU A 191 -19.13 6.00 -7.89
CA LEU A 191 -20.16 6.61 -8.71
C LEU A 191 -19.86 8.08 -8.97
N SER A 192 -19.47 8.82 -7.93
CA SER A 192 -19.06 10.23 -8.07
C SER A 192 -17.82 10.40 -8.95
N GLN A 193 -16.82 9.53 -8.83
CA GLN A 193 -15.57 9.57 -9.61
C GLN A 193 -15.74 9.21 -11.09
N CYS A 194 -16.87 8.60 -11.47
CA CYS A 194 -17.18 8.17 -12.83
C CYS A 194 -18.45 8.84 -13.37
N SER A 195 -18.98 9.86 -12.70
CA SER A 195 -20.30 10.43 -12.97
C SER A 195 -20.43 10.98 -14.39
N SER A 196 -19.45 11.75 -14.87
CA SER A 196 -19.45 12.32 -16.21
C SER A 196 -19.41 11.22 -17.28
N TRP A 197 -18.59 10.21 -17.06
CA TRP A 197 -18.48 9.07 -17.96
C TRP A 197 -19.79 8.26 -18.00
N ILE A 198 -20.44 8.02 -16.85
CA ILE A 198 -21.72 7.29 -16.75
C ILE A 198 -22.81 8.04 -17.53
N VAL A 199 -22.99 9.33 -17.27
CA VAL A 199 -24.01 10.16 -17.93
C VAL A 199 -23.83 10.16 -19.45
N LYS A 200 -22.58 10.23 -19.92
CA LYS A 200 -22.28 10.22 -21.36
C LYS A 200 -22.60 8.88 -22.03
N ASN A 201 -22.30 7.74 -21.39
CA ASN A 201 -22.35 6.43 -22.02
C ASN A 201 -23.61 5.62 -21.65
N TYR A 202 -24.20 5.88 -20.49
CA TYR A 202 -25.36 5.16 -19.94
C TYR A 202 -26.36 6.11 -19.27
N PRO A 203 -26.89 7.11 -20.00
CA PRO A 203 -27.75 8.17 -19.41
C PRO A 203 -29.02 7.64 -18.77
N ASN A 204 -29.52 6.47 -19.20
CA ASN A 204 -30.75 5.84 -18.70
C ASN A 204 -30.49 4.72 -17.66
N ALA A 205 -29.25 4.51 -17.24
CA ALA A 205 -28.94 3.49 -16.25
C ALA A 205 -29.16 4.02 -14.82
N GLU A 206 -29.85 3.24 -14.01
CA GLU A 206 -30.01 3.50 -12.59
C GLU A 206 -28.68 3.24 -11.86
N CYS A 207 -28.13 4.25 -11.18
CA CYS A 207 -26.94 4.11 -10.34
C CYS A 207 -27.33 3.69 -8.92
N ILE A 208 -26.83 2.55 -8.46
CA ILE A 208 -27.17 1.97 -7.16
C ILE A 208 -25.91 1.88 -6.29
N ALA A 209 -25.98 2.56 -5.15
CA ALA A 209 -24.90 2.52 -4.17
C ALA A 209 -24.74 1.12 -3.54
N SER A 210 -23.49 0.73 -3.30
CA SER A 210 -23.12 -0.50 -2.61
C SER A 210 -22.09 -0.17 -1.53
N ASP A 211 -22.01 -1.00 -0.50
CA ASP A 211 -21.08 -0.82 0.63
C ASP A 211 -19.60 -0.84 0.20
N SER A 212 -19.30 -1.54 -0.90
CA SER A 212 -17.99 -1.57 -1.52
C SER A 212 -18.10 -1.87 -3.02
N ASN A 213 -17.02 -1.59 -3.77
CA ASN A 213 -16.95 -1.97 -5.19
C ASN A 213 -16.91 -3.50 -5.38
N ALA A 214 -16.40 -4.24 -4.41
CA ALA A 214 -16.44 -5.71 -4.41
C ALA A 214 -17.88 -6.21 -4.20
N GLN A 215 -18.65 -5.60 -3.29
CA GLN A 215 -20.08 -5.91 -3.14
C GLN A 215 -20.87 -5.55 -4.40
N ALA A 216 -20.52 -4.45 -5.05
CA ALA A 216 -21.09 -4.07 -6.35
C ALA A 216 -20.83 -5.15 -7.43
N ALA A 217 -19.64 -5.75 -7.44
CA ALA A 217 -19.32 -6.83 -8.36
C ALA A 217 -20.17 -8.10 -8.10
N ILE A 218 -20.41 -8.42 -6.84
CA ILE A 218 -21.31 -9.52 -6.43
C ILE A 218 -22.74 -9.24 -6.94
N ASN A 219 -23.22 -8.02 -6.75
CA ASN A 219 -24.56 -7.61 -7.20
C ASN A 219 -24.68 -7.68 -8.73
N ALA A 220 -23.69 -7.17 -9.47
CA ALA A 220 -23.66 -7.25 -10.94
C ALA A 220 -23.64 -8.68 -11.47
N LYS A 221 -23.02 -9.62 -10.73
CA LYS A 221 -23.07 -11.04 -11.09
C LYS A 221 -24.42 -11.66 -10.87
N LYS A 222 -25.14 -11.25 -9.81
CA LYS A 222 -26.44 -11.84 -9.41
C LYS A 222 -27.59 -11.39 -10.28
N TYR A 223 -27.62 -10.11 -10.70
CA TYR A 223 -28.78 -9.52 -11.38
C TYR A 223 -28.55 -9.41 -12.89
N LYS A 224 -29.60 -9.70 -13.70
CA LYS A 224 -29.59 -9.50 -15.15
C LYS A 224 -29.59 -8.00 -15.50
N ASN A 225 -29.04 -7.68 -16.66
CA ASN A 225 -28.97 -6.29 -17.18
C ASN A 225 -28.30 -5.31 -16.22
N SER A 226 -27.36 -5.81 -15.43
CA SER A 226 -26.64 -5.02 -14.46
C SER A 226 -25.12 -5.06 -14.71
N SER A 227 -24.47 -4.03 -14.24
CA SER A 227 -23.01 -3.86 -14.27
C SER A 227 -22.51 -3.34 -12.93
N CYS A 228 -21.22 -3.40 -12.71
CA CYS A 228 -20.56 -2.73 -11.61
C CYS A 228 -19.39 -1.89 -12.09
N ILE A 229 -19.02 -0.92 -11.26
CA ILE A 229 -17.77 -0.20 -11.42
C ILE A 229 -16.84 -0.62 -10.27
N ALA A 230 -15.70 -1.22 -10.63
CA ALA A 230 -14.71 -1.69 -9.69
C ALA A 230 -13.31 -1.67 -10.33
N ASN A 231 -12.26 -2.03 -9.57
CA ASN A 231 -10.92 -2.23 -10.11
C ASN A 231 -10.86 -3.51 -10.97
N GLU A 232 -9.84 -3.62 -11.82
CA GLU A 232 -9.71 -4.72 -12.79
C GLU A 232 -9.65 -6.12 -12.14
N SER A 233 -9.10 -6.25 -10.92
CA SER A 233 -8.98 -7.56 -10.25
C SER A 233 -10.34 -8.21 -9.96
N CYS A 234 -11.38 -7.40 -9.74
CA CYS A 234 -12.75 -7.89 -9.53
C CYS A 234 -13.27 -8.71 -10.73
N SER A 235 -12.81 -8.45 -11.96
CA SER A 235 -13.15 -9.25 -13.14
C SER A 235 -12.78 -10.72 -12.96
N LYS A 236 -11.57 -10.99 -12.48
CA LYS A 236 -11.06 -12.35 -12.26
C LYS A 236 -11.72 -13.01 -11.05
N ILE A 237 -11.80 -12.29 -9.93
CA ILE A 237 -12.34 -12.80 -8.65
C ILE A 237 -13.83 -13.17 -8.80
N TYR A 238 -14.62 -12.28 -9.38
CA TYR A 238 -16.08 -12.46 -9.50
C TYR A 238 -16.51 -13.02 -10.85
N LYS A 239 -15.56 -13.33 -11.76
CA LYS A 239 -15.81 -13.87 -13.11
C LYS A 239 -16.73 -12.96 -13.93
N LEU A 240 -16.46 -11.65 -13.92
CA LEU A 240 -17.15 -10.64 -14.69
C LEU A 240 -16.33 -10.26 -15.93
N LYS A 241 -17.03 -9.86 -17.00
CA LYS A 241 -16.40 -9.37 -18.24
C LYS A 241 -16.20 -7.86 -18.17
N ILE A 242 -15.01 -7.39 -18.48
CA ILE A 242 -14.72 -5.96 -18.57
C ILE A 242 -15.34 -5.42 -19.86
N ILE A 243 -16.21 -4.43 -19.71
CA ILE A 243 -16.86 -3.70 -20.83
C ILE A 243 -15.99 -2.49 -21.22
N SER A 244 -15.55 -1.70 -20.24
CA SER A 244 -14.72 -0.52 -20.44
C SER A 244 -13.70 -0.38 -19.33
N LYS A 245 -12.47 0.06 -19.68
CA LYS A 245 -11.39 0.32 -18.74
C LYS A 245 -11.16 1.82 -18.58
N ASN A 246 -10.61 2.19 -17.42
CA ASN A 246 -10.17 3.56 -17.11
C ASN A 246 -11.29 4.59 -17.29
N ILE A 247 -12.46 4.33 -16.70
CA ILE A 247 -13.68 5.13 -16.86
C ILE A 247 -13.80 6.27 -15.84
N GLN A 248 -12.82 6.43 -14.95
CA GLN A 248 -12.80 7.52 -13.98
C GLN A 248 -12.62 8.89 -14.66
N ASP A 249 -13.31 9.89 -14.15
CA ASP A 249 -13.28 11.26 -14.71
C ASP A 249 -11.92 11.95 -14.46
N VAL A 250 -11.22 11.60 -13.36
CA VAL A 250 -9.90 12.13 -13.01
C VAL A 250 -8.85 11.02 -13.06
N TYR A 251 -7.83 11.20 -13.91
CA TYR A 251 -6.81 10.15 -14.16
C TYR A 251 -5.71 10.07 -13.08
N ASN A 252 -5.43 11.16 -12.37
CA ASN A 252 -4.34 11.24 -11.39
C ASN A 252 -4.78 10.89 -9.96
N ASN A 253 -5.77 10.00 -9.81
CA ASN A 253 -6.22 9.56 -8.50
C ASN A 253 -5.33 8.42 -7.98
N THR A 254 -4.72 8.63 -6.83
CA THR A 254 -3.85 7.66 -6.15
C THR A 254 -4.24 7.56 -4.68
N THR A 255 -4.28 6.35 -4.16
CA THR A 255 -4.45 6.11 -2.72
C THR A 255 -3.14 5.60 -2.16
N ARG A 256 -2.68 6.23 -1.09
CA ARG A 256 -1.54 5.81 -0.28
C ARG A 256 -2.04 4.88 0.82
N PHE A 257 -1.41 3.72 0.91
CA PHE A 257 -1.62 2.73 1.96
C PHE A 257 -0.41 2.68 2.86
N LEU A 258 -0.63 2.50 4.16
CA LEU A 258 0.42 2.22 5.12
C LEU A 258 0.44 0.75 5.45
N ILE A 259 1.64 0.23 5.62
CA ILE A 259 1.91 -1.09 6.15
C ILE A 259 2.25 -0.91 7.63
N ILE A 260 1.39 -1.40 8.51
CA ILE A 260 1.54 -1.33 9.95
C ILE A 260 2.00 -2.66 10.52
N GLY A 261 2.86 -2.62 11.54
CA GLY A 261 3.41 -3.82 12.17
C GLY A 261 4.10 -3.52 13.49
N ASN A 262 4.56 -4.56 14.18
CA ASN A 262 5.29 -4.41 15.46
C ASN A 262 6.80 -4.27 15.29
N SER A 263 7.33 -4.45 14.08
CA SER A 263 8.75 -4.40 13.80
C SER A 263 9.25 -2.98 13.58
N VAL A 264 10.48 -2.70 13.99
CA VAL A 264 11.22 -1.51 13.60
C VAL A 264 11.99 -1.84 12.32
N VAL A 265 11.81 -1.03 11.30
CA VAL A 265 12.47 -1.20 10.00
C VAL A 265 13.84 -0.55 10.04
N SER A 266 14.86 -1.19 9.47
CA SER A 266 16.19 -0.61 9.35
C SER A 266 16.28 0.35 8.17
N GLN A 267 17.39 1.11 8.11
CA GLN A 267 17.61 2.08 7.05
C GLN A 267 17.72 1.42 5.67
N SER A 268 17.02 1.95 4.70
CA SER A 268 17.19 1.70 3.27
C SER A 268 17.92 2.89 2.60
N ASN A 269 17.92 2.94 1.26
CA ASN A 269 18.54 4.06 0.54
C ASN A 269 17.57 5.24 0.35
N ASN A 270 16.26 4.99 0.41
CA ASN A 270 15.22 5.97 0.12
C ASN A 270 14.07 5.86 1.11
N ASP A 271 14.27 6.47 2.28
CA ASP A 271 13.37 6.33 3.42
C ASP A 271 12.51 7.59 3.64
N LYS A 272 11.45 7.37 4.37
CA LYS A 272 10.56 8.36 4.95
C LYS A 272 10.42 8.09 6.45
N THR A 273 10.33 9.15 7.23
CA THR A 273 10.01 9.08 8.66
C THR A 273 8.69 9.79 8.91
N THR A 274 7.77 9.11 9.60
CA THR A 274 6.48 9.66 10.00
C THR A 274 6.42 9.79 11.52
N PHE A 275 5.98 10.95 12.00
CA PHE A 275 5.77 11.20 13.41
C PHE A 275 4.54 12.09 13.65
N ILE A 276 4.03 12.06 14.88
CA ILE A 276 2.96 12.94 15.36
C ILE A 276 3.52 13.81 16.48
N MET A 277 3.17 15.09 16.46
CA MET A 277 3.53 16.01 17.52
C MET A 277 2.39 16.96 17.87
N SER A 278 2.39 17.50 19.08
CA SER A 278 1.62 18.69 19.43
C SER A 278 2.54 19.82 19.89
N LEU A 279 2.13 21.03 19.61
CA LEU A 279 2.88 22.23 19.96
C LEU A 279 2.10 23.06 20.99
N GLN A 280 2.82 23.89 21.75
CA GLN A 280 2.17 24.93 22.52
C GLN A 280 1.49 25.92 21.57
N ASN A 281 0.28 26.37 21.92
CA ASN A 281 -0.43 27.37 21.12
C ASN A 281 0.22 28.76 21.32
N LYS A 282 1.37 28.97 20.68
CA LYS A 282 2.15 30.22 20.69
C LYS A 282 2.53 30.63 19.30
N ALA A 283 2.55 31.91 19.02
CA ALA A 283 3.02 32.44 17.74
C ALA A 283 4.43 31.92 17.41
N GLY A 284 4.62 31.44 16.20
CA GLY A 284 5.89 30.90 15.72
C GLY A 284 6.23 29.46 16.14
N ALA A 285 5.39 28.76 16.92
CA ALA A 285 5.70 27.41 17.39
C ALA A 285 5.93 26.44 16.24
N LEU A 286 5.07 26.42 15.22
CA LEU A 286 5.24 25.59 14.04
C LEU A 286 6.44 26.04 13.18
N ALA A 287 6.65 27.34 13.03
CA ALA A 287 7.78 27.88 12.28
C ALA A 287 9.12 27.37 12.83
N LYS A 288 9.32 27.38 14.15
CA LYS A 288 10.52 26.81 14.80
C LYS A 288 10.74 25.34 14.47
N THR A 289 9.68 24.54 14.40
CA THR A 289 9.79 23.12 13.99
C THR A 289 10.26 23.01 12.55
N LEU A 290 9.72 23.84 11.65
CA LEU A 290 10.12 23.86 10.23
C LEU A 290 11.57 24.35 10.07
N GLU A 291 12.01 25.32 10.87
CA GLU A 291 13.40 25.78 10.90
C GLU A 291 14.38 24.67 11.29
N ILE A 292 14.01 23.81 12.27
CA ILE A 292 14.83 22.64 12.66
C ILE A 292 15.01 21.69 11.47
N LEU A 293 13.95 21.39 10.72
CA LEU A 293 14.02 20.54 9.53
C LEU A 293 14.87 21.17 8.43
N SER A 294 14.65 22.46 8.14
CA SER A 294 15.39 23.23 7.14
C SER A 294 16.89 23.30 7.46
N ALA A 295 17.25 23.60 8.71
CA ALA A 295 18.65 23.68 9.16
C ALA A 295 19.40 22.34 9.05
N ASN A 296 18.67 21.22 9.06
CA ASN A 296 19.25 19.88 8.85
C ASN A 296 19.12 19.38 7.39
N ASN A 297 18.64 20.24 6.47
CA ASN A 297 18.39 19.90 5.06
C ASN A 297 17.47 18.68 4.90
N ILE A 298 16.39 18.62 5.71
CA ILE A 298 15.39 17.56 5.70
C ILE A 298 14.12 18.10 5.05
N SER A 299 13.69 17.48 3.96
CA SER A 299 12.45 17.84 3.28
C SER A 299 11.25 17.27 4.00
N MET A 300 10.26 18.12 4.28
CA MET A 300 8.93 17.71 4.74
C MET A 300 8.07 17.37 3.52
N THR A 301 7.53 16.17 3.48
CA THR A 301 6.71 15.68 2.35
C THR A 301 5.21 15.70 2.66
N LYS A 302 4.84 15.80 3.93
CA LYS A 302 3.44 15.94 4.37
C LYS A 302 3.40 16.67 5.71
N ILE A 303 2.38 17.50 5.88
CA ILE A 303 1.92 18.01 7.16
C ILE A 303 0.40 18.01 7.18
N GLU A 304 -0.18 17.48 8.23
CA GLU A 304 -1.62 17.45 8.44
C GLU A 304 -1.97 17.76 9.89
N SER A 305 -2.89 18.69 10.09
CA SER A 305 -3.41 19.03 11.42
C SER A 305 -4.63 18.17 11.76
N ILE A 306 -4.58 17.50 12.90
CA ILE A 306 -5.64 16.63 13.43
C ILE A 306 -6.15 17.26 14.72
N PRO A 307 -7.44 17.67 14.81
CA PRO A 307 -7.98 18.20 16.05
C PRO A 307 -8.00 17.13 17.13
N THR A 308 -7.54 17.47 18.34
CA THR A 308 -7.66 16.57 19.49
C THR A 308 -9.12 16.54 19.96
N LYS A 309 -9.58 15.35 20.40
CA LYS A 309 -10.93 15.20 20.96
C LYS A 309 -10.98 15.56 22.45
N GLU A 310 -9.82 15.74 23.10
CA GLU A 310 -9.70 15.91 24.54
C GLU A 310 -9.81 17.37 24.97
N LYS A 311 -9.36 18.30 24.14
CA LYS A 311 -9.43 19.74 24.42
C LYS A 311 -9.76 20.53 23.17
N ASN A 312 -10.67 21.50 23.32
CA ASN A 312 -11.02 22.42 22.25
C ASN A 312 -9.79 23.22 21.79
N TRP A 313 -9.59 23.28 20.47
CA TRP A 313 -8.54 24.07 19.80
C TRP A 313 -7.10 23.57 20.01
N GLU A 314 -6.88 22.36 20.50
CA GLU A 314 -5.56 21.71 20.45
C GLU A 314 -5.46 20.82 19.20
N TYR A 315 -4.32 20.90 18.53
CA TYR A 315 -4.05 20.16 17.31
C TYR A 315 -2.84 19.24 17.48
N LEU A 316 -2.96 18.04 16.92
CA LEU A 316 -1.83 17.18 16.61
C LEU A 316 -1.43 17.43 15.17
N PHE A 317 -0.13 17.37 14.89
CA PHE A 317 0.42 17.45 13.54
C PHE A 317 1.01 16.11 13.18
N LEU A 318 0.46 15.46 12.14
CA LEU A 318 1.10 14.32 11.50
C LEU A 318 2.04 14.87 10.45
N ILE A 319 3.31 14.46 10.53
CA ILE A 319 4.37 14.98 9.66
C ILE A 319 5.13 13.81 9.06
N ASP A 320 5.34 13.86 7.74
CA ASP A 320 6.27 12.99 7.02
C ASP A 320 7.49 13.79 6.58
N VAL A 321 8.67 13.25 6.83
CA VAL A 321 9.95 13.82 6.40
C VAL A 321 10.77 12.81 5.62
N THR A 322 11.65 13.29 4.75
CA THR A 322 12.59 12.43 4.03
C THR A 322 13.71 11.96 4.96
N GLY A 323 14.14 10.71 4.76
CA GLY A 323 15.24 10.09 5.48
C GLY A 323 14.78 9.19 6.62
N HIS A 324 15.71 8.42 7.17
CA HIS A 324 15.50 7.43 8.22
C HIS A 324 15.98 7.95 9.57
N MET A 325 15.29 7.62 10.66
CA MET A 325 15.67 8.01 12.03
C MET A 325 17.08 7.53 12.43
N GLY A 326 17.60 6.46 11.82
CA GLY A 326 18.97 6.01 12.00
C GLY A 326 20.03 6.92 11.35
N ASN A 327 19.65 7.84 10.48
CA ASN A 327 20.54 8.84 9.93
C ASN A 327 20.78 9.95 10.96
N LYS A 328 22.06 10.28 11.25
CA LYS A 328 22.45 11.24 12.28
C LYS A 328 21.76 12.61 12.14
N LYS A 329 21.58 13.10 10.91
CA LYS A 329 20.89 14.40 10.66
C LYS A 329 19.42 14.32 11.06
N VAL A 330 18.73 13.25 10.63
CA VAL A 330 17.31 13.02 10.92
C VAL A 330 17.11 12.80 12.43
N SER A 331 17.91 11.95 13.06
CA SER A 331 17.86 11.69 14.48
C SER A 331 18.04 12.98 15.30
N ASN A 332 19.06 13.80 14.98
CA ASN A 332 19.29 15.08 15.65
C ASN A 332 18.11 16.05 15.50
N ALA A 333 17.50 16.12 14.33
CA ALA A 333 16.33 16.95 14.10
C ALA A 333 15.12 16.45 14.89
N LEU A 334 14.85 15.14 14.88
CA LEU A 334 13.74 14.54 15.64
C LEU A 334 13.90 14.77 17.15
N ASN A 335 15.10 14.59 17.72
CA ASN A 335 15.37 14.85 19.14
C ASN A 335 15.12 16.32 19.53
N LYS A 336 15.49 17.27 18.66
CA LYS A 336 15.19 18.70 18.88
C LYS A 336 13.69 19.00 18.80
N ILE A 337 12.99 18.37 17.85
CA ILE A 337 11.56 18.52 17.70
C ILE A 337 10.83 17.92 18.91
N GLU A 338 11.21 16.72 19.34
CA GLU A 338 10.67 16.08 20.54
C GLU A 338 10.83 16.94 21.78
N SER A 339 12.03 17.46 22.04
CA SER A 339 12.31 18.32 23.21
C SER A 339 11.55 19.65 23.20
N SER A 340 11.13 20.15 22.05
CA SER A 340 10.34 21.38 21.89
C SER A 340 8.83 21.13 21.78
N SER A 341 8.41 19.88 21.65
CA SER A 341 7.01 19.48 21.55
C SER A 341 6.37 19.23 22.92
N ARG A 342 5.07 19.46 23.01
CA ARG A 342 4.29 19.07 24.19
C ARG A 342 4.00 17.57 24.20
N PHE A 343 3.80 17.01 23.02
CA PHE A 343 3.63 15.58 22.77
C PHE A 343 4.41 15.24 21.51
N PHE A 344 5.09 14.10 21.51
CA PHE A 344 5.79 13.56 20.36
C PHE A 344 5.64 12.03 20.33
N GLN A 345 5.32 11.50 19.18
CA GLN A 345 5.26 10.06 18.92
C GLN A 345 5.84 9.76 17.56
N LEU A 346 6.98 9.08 17.54
CA LEU A 346 7.52 8.52 16.32
C LEU A 346 6.66 7.32 15.90
N LEU A 347 6.13 7.35 14.68
CA LEU A 347 5.33 6.26 14.12
C LEU A 347 6.16 5.25 13.34
N GLY A 348 7.29 5.67 12.78
CA GLY A 348 8.22 4.78 12.09
C GLY A 348 9.06 5.47 11.04
N SER A 349 10.16 4.80 10.68
CA SER A 349 10.96 5.10 9.50
C SER A 349 10.94 3.88 8.59
N TYR A 350 10.71 4.08 7.31
CA TYR A 350 10.43 2.99 6.37
C TYR A 350 10.78 3.39 4.92
N PRO A 351 11.03 2.39 4.03
CA PRO A 351 11.25 2.64 2.62
C PRO A 351 10.04 3.33 1.96
N LYS A 352 10.30 4.34 1.12
CA LYS A 352 9.26 4.96 0.30
C LYS A 352 8.71 3.96 -0.71
N SER A 353 7.43 4.17 -1.08
CA SER A 353 6.84 3.46 -2.22
C SER A 353 7.69 3.65 -3.46
N ILE A 354 8.00 2.56 -4.14
CA ILE A 354 8.64 2.57 -5.45
C ILE A 354 7.50 2.67 -6.47
N ASP A 355 7.33 3.85 -7.05
CA ASP A 355 6.31 4.13 -8.08
C ASP A 355 6.79 3.71 -9.46
#